data_0a247c87b44a4ff9011e607aff7beafb
#
_entry.id   0a247c87b44a4ff9011e607aff7beafb
#
_cell.length_a   1.000
_cell.length_b   1.000
_cell.length_c   1.000
_cell.angle_alpha   90.00
_cell.angle_beta   90.00
_cell.angle_gamma   90.00
#
_symmetry.space_group_name_H-M   'P 1'
#
loop_
_entity.id
_entity.type
_entity.pdbx_description
1 polymer ?
#
loop_
_entity_poly.entity_id
_entity_poly.type
_entity_poly.pdbx_seq_one_letter_code
_entity_poly.pdbx_strand_id
1 'polypeptide(L)'
;PAKYKAYVIVIEQNSWYYQDKLNQKYQINKNDFSLDLGHNIIKFDGVFNAIHGTPGEDGKILGYFNMLGIPYTSCDMDVSALTFNKYLCNNFVRSLGINVADSYSFVTGENINKKEVIESLGLPVFIKPARSGSSVGVSKVSNIEDFEKAVEDAYRADTRIIIEEFIDGREIDCGLFLNGKELNILPLIEITTENEFFDYEAKYTKGKANEVTPPINLDIEQETDIKAVSSLLYNKLGCKGIVRIDYILTDSCLYFVEINTVPGVTKASLVPQQAEAMGIQISELFNITVENMFI
;
A
#
# COMPACT_ATOMS: atom_id res chain seq x y z
N PRO A 1 -12.82 -9.37 28.58
CA PRO A 1 -12.76 -10.59 27.76
C PRO A 1 -12.48 -10.17 26.32
N ALA A 2 -11.58 -10.89 25.64
CA ALA A 2 -11.31 -10.64 24.24
C ALA A 2 -12.57 -10.91 23.42
N LYS A 3 -12.98 -9.96 22.58
CA LYS A 3 -14.16 -10.08 21.72
C LYS A 3 -13.98 -11.17 20.66
N TYR A 4 -12.73 -11.39 20.22
CA TYR A 4 -12.37 -12.35 19.18
C TYR A 4 -11.36 -13.38 19.68
N LYS A 5 -11.40 -14.58 19.10
CA LYS A 5 -10.36 -15.58 19.23
C LYS A 5 -9.52 -15.57 17.96
N ALA A 6 -8.33 -14.99 18.04
CA ALA A 6 -7.44 -14.82 16.91
C ALA A 6 -6.38 -15.93 16.83
N TYR A 7 -6.07 -16.33 15.60
CA TYR A 7 -5.00 -17.26 15.26
C TYR A 7 -4.11 -16.57 14.22
N VAL A 8 -2.81 -16.51 14.47
CA VAL A 8 -1.85 -15.94 13.53
C VAL A 8 -1.45 -17.03 12.53
N ILE A 9 -1.91 -16.90 11.31
CA ILE A 9 -1.56 -17.82 10.22
C ILE A 9 -0.38 -17.24 9.43
N VAL A 10 0.70 -18.01 9.38
CA VAL A 10 1.87 -17.67 8.57
C VAL A 10 1.68 -18.29 7.19
N ILE A 11 1.83 -17.47 6.15
CA ILE A 11 1.70 -17.87 4.76
C ILE A 11 3.08 -17.78 4.10
N GLU A 12 3.68 -18.92 3.85
CA GLU A 12 4.90 -19.09 3.07
C GLU A 12 4.58 -19.77 1.74
N GLN A 13 5.49 -19.73 0.76
CA GLN A 13 5.24 -20.24 -0.61
C GLN A 13 4.53 -21.62 -0.63
N ASN A 14 5.03 -22.58 0.15
CA ASN A 14 4.55 -23.95 0.15
C ASN A 14 3.86 -24.37 1.44
N SER A 15 3.95 -23.59 2.51
CA SER A 15 3.50 -23.94 3.85
C SER A 15 2.67 -22.83 4.46
N TRP A 16 1.41 -23.14 4.78
CA TRP A 16 0.51 -22.24 5.51
C TRP A 16 0.22 -22.86 6.85
N TYR A 17 0.61 -22.21 7.94
CA TYR A 17 0.52 -22.81 9.26
C TYR A 17 0.19 -21.83 10.37
N TYR A 18 -0.43 -22.36 11.41
CA TYR A 18 -0.50 -21.76 12.73
C TYR A 18 0.62 -22.34 13.60
N GLN A 19 1.30 -21.49 14.36
CA GLN A 19 2.26 -21.93 15.36
C GLN A 19 1.75 -21.60 16.76
N ASP A 20 1.66 -22.59 17.62
CA ASP A 20 1.21 -22.41 18.98
C ASP A 20 2.31 -21.87 19.92
N LYS A 21 1.97 -21.64 21.19
CA LYS A 21 2.92 -21.14 22.21
C LYS A 21 4.03 -22.13 22.56
N LEU A 22 3.88 -23.39 22.19
CA LEU A 22 4.89 -24.45 22.37
C LEU A 22 5.73 -24.66 21.10
N ASN A 23 5.63 -23.75 20.14
CA ASN A 23 6.28 -23.82 18.83
C ASN A 23 5.85 -24.99 17.94
N GLN A 24 4.74 -25.66 18.26
CA GLN A 24 4.19 -26.69 17.39
C GLN A 24 3.47 -26.05 16.20
N LYS A 25 3.80 -26.52 14.98
CA LYS A 25 3.18 -26.04 13.74
C LYS A 25 2.03 -26.96 13.33
N TYR A 26 0.88 -26.34 13.04
CA TYR A 26 -0.32 -27.00 12.54
C TYR A 26 -0.62 -26.46 11.15
N GLN A 27 -0.69 -27.35 10.16
CA GLN A 27 -0.90 -26.93 8.76
C GLN A 27 -2.35 -26.48 8.53
N ILE A 28 -2.52 -25.45 7.73
CA ILE A 28 -3.82 -25.01 7.22
C ILE A 28 -4.23 -25.94 6.07
N ASN A 29 -5.46 -26.43 6.13
CA ASN A 29 -6.07 -27.09 4.99
C ASN A 29 -6.39 -26.07 3.88
N LYS A 30 -5.63 -26.11 2.80
CA LYS A 30 -5.80 -25.14 1.69
C LYS A 30 -7.07 -25.36 0.86
N ASN A 31 -7.84 -26.44 1.09
CA ASN A 31 -9.10 -26.66 0.38
C ASN A 31 -10.25 -25.81 0.96
N ASP A 32 -10.21 -25.51 2.28
CA ASP A 32 -11.28 -24.80 2.96
C ASP A 32 -10.78 -23.79 4.00
N PHE A 33 -9.48 -23.54 4.04
CA PHE A 33 -8.79 -22.67 5.01
C PHE A 33 -9.04 -23.05 6.48
N SER A 34 -9.35 -24.31 6.78
CA SER A 34 -9.51 -24.77 8.16
C SER A 34 -8.19 -25.11 8.83
N LEU A 35 -8.17 -25.04 10.17
CA LEU A 35 -7.03 -25.37 11.02
C LEU A 35 -7.39 -26.59 11.89
N ASP A 36 -6.70 -27.71 11.66
CA ASP A 36 -6.82 -28.91 12.50
C ASP A 36 -5.78 -28.89 13.63
N LEU A 37 -6.24 -28.82 14.87
CA LEU A 37 -5.43 -28.90 16.08
C LEU A 37 -5.32 -30.34 16.64
N GLY A 38 -5.81 -31.35 15.91
CA GLY A 38 -5.85 -32.75 16.29
C GLY A 38 -7.02 -33.10 17.18
N HIS A 39 -7.44 -32.22 18.08
CA HIS A 39 -8.59 -32.39 18.97
C HIS A 39 -9.79 -31.52 18.56
N ASN A 40 -9.59 -30.56 17.69
CA ASN A 40 -10.62 -29.64 17.21
C ASN A 40 -10.24 -29.07 15.86
N ILE A 41 -11.21 -28.99 14.94
CA ILE A 41 -11.07 -28.31 13.66
C ILE A 41 -11.67 -26.91 13.80
N ILE A 42 -10.85 -25.90 13.53
CA ILE A 42 -11.26 -24.50 13.52
C ILE A 42 -11.62 -24.09 12.10
N LYS A 43 -12.82 -23.57 11.91
CA LYS A 43 -13.24 -22.80 10.74
C LYS A 43 -13.24 -21.33 11.13
N PHE A 44 -12.66 -20.50 10.29
CA PHE A 44 -12.54 -19.07 10.57
C PHE A 44 -13.78 -18.33 10.06
N ASP A 45 -14.32 -17.45 10.91
CA ASP A 45 -15.46 -16.59 10.53
C ASP A 45 -15.02 -15.46 9.58
N GLY A 46 -13.74 -15.08 9.61
CA GLY A 46 -13.16 -14.07 8.75
C GLY A 46 -11.65 -13.96 8.92
N VAL A 47 -11.01 -13.17 8.06
CA VAL A 47 -9.56 -12.98 8.02
C VAL A 47 -9.20 -11.51 8.19
N PHE A 48 -8.40 -11.20 9.22
CA PHE A 48 -7.69 -9.94 9.30
C PHE A 48 -6.44 -10.06 8.43
N ASN A 49 -6.47 -9.43 7.24
CA ASN A 49 -5.33 -9.42 6.33
C ASN A 49 -4.28 -8.40 6.81
N ALA A 50 -3.13 -8.91 7.23
CA ALA A 50 -1.97 -8.11 7.64
C ALA A 50 -0.73 -8.40 6.78
N ILE A 51 -0.92 -9.01 5.61
CA ILE A 51 0.17 -9.35 4.69
C ILE A 51 0.43 -8.15 3.79
N HIS A 52 1.47 -7.40 4.10
CA HIS A 52 1.97 -6.32 3.26
C HIS A 52 2.65 -6.88 2.01
N GLY A 53 2.35 -6.31 0.84
CA GLY A 53 2.85 -6.82 -0.44
C GLY A 53 2.17 -8.13 -0.88
N THR A 54 2.87 -8.90 -1.72
CA THR A 54 2.40 -10.20 -2.23
C THR A 54 2.42 -11.28 -1.12
N PRO A 55 1.36 -12.11 -1.00
CA PRO A 55 0.12 -12.18 -1.78
C PRO A 55 -1.05 -11.37 -1.17
N GLY A 56 -0.81 -10.52 -0.19
CA GLY A 56 -1.85 -9.82 0.58
C GLY A 56 -2.45 -8.61 -0.10
N GLU A 57 -1.64 -7.87 -0.90
CA GLU A 57 -2.06 -6.63 -1.56
C GLU A 57 -2.25 -6.77 -3.07
N ASP A 58 -1.83 -7.87 -3.68
CA ASP A 58 -1.88 -8.06 -5.15
C ASP A 58 -3.13 -8.82 -5.63
N GLY A 59 -4.10 -9.03 -4.75
CA GLY A 59 -5.35 -9.71 -5.03
C GLY A 59 -5.30 -11.24 -4.97
N LYS A 60 -4.12 -11.88 -4.95
CA LYS A 60 -3.99 -13.35 -5.05
C LYS A 60 -4.67 -14.11 -3.92
N ILE A 61 -4.29 -13.77 -2.66
CA ILE A 61 -4.88 -14.44 -1.50
C ILE A 61 -6.35 -14.06 -1.30
N LEU A 62 -6.72 -12.85 -1.70
CA LEU A 62 -8.09 -12.34 -1.61
C LEU A 62 -9.03 -13.09 -2.55
N GLY A 63 -8.57 -13.39 -3.78
CA GLY A 63 -9.29 -14.26 -4.72
C GLY A 63 -9.53 -15.66 -4.17
N TYR A 64 -8.57 -16.21 -3.43
CA TYR A 64 -8.74 -17.48 -2.75
C TYR A 64 -9.82 -17.39 -1.65
N PHE A 65 -9.81 -16.34 -0.81
CA PHE A 65 -10.85 -16.14 0.21
C PHE A 65 -12.23 -15.91 -0.41
N ASN A 66 -12.30 -15.16 -1.53
CA ASN A 66 -13.54 -14.97 -2.27
C ASN A 66 -14.15 -16.30 -2.75
N MET A 67 -13.32 -17.20 -3.32
CA MET A 67 -13.78 -18.54 -3.73
C MET A 67 -14.31 -19.39 -2.57
N LEU A 68 -13.77 -19.20 -1.37
CA LEU A 68 -14.21 -19.91 -0.16
C LEU A 68 -15.37 -19.21 0.57
N GLY A 69 -15.75 -18.00 0.14
CA GLY A 69 -16.77 -17.20 0.84
C GLY A 69 -16.33 -16.72 2.22
N ILE A 70 -15.01 -16.57 2.46
CA ILE A 70 -14.45 -16.10 3.73
C ILE A 70 -14.28 -14.58 3.65
N PRO A 71 -14.95 -13.79 4.50
CA PRO A 71 -14.77 -12.34 4.53
C PRO A 71 -13.38 -11.96 5.07
N TYR A 72 -12.89 -10.79 4.65
CA TYR A 72 -11.59 -10.27 5.06
C TYR A 72 -11.58 -8.73 5.16
N THR A 73 -10.59 -8.18 5.86
CA THR A 73 -10.56 -6.77 6.28
C THR A 73 -10.00 -5.78 5.26
N SER A 74 -9.38 -6.23 4.17
CA SER A 74 -8.80 -5.36 3.13
C SER A 74 -9.76 -5.11 1.97
N CYS A 75 -9.35 -4.28 1.02
CA CYS A 75 -10.06 -4.08 -0.24
C CYS A 75 -10.30 -5.41 -0.97
N ASP A 76 -11.32 -5.44 -1.84
CA ASP A 76 -11.60 -6.61 -2.66
C ASP A 76 -10.44 -6.93 -3.62
N MET A 77 -10.46 -8.16 -4.16
CA MET A 77 -9.39 -8.69 -5.01
C MET A 77 -9.07 -7.79 -6.21
N ASP A 78 -10.07 -7.30 -6.90
CA ASP A 78 -9.94 -6.45 -8.09
C ASP A 78 -9.36 -5.07 -7.75
N VAL A 79 -9.82 -4.44 -6.67
CA VAL A 79 -9.27 -3.17 -6.18
C VAL A 79 -7.81 -3.34 -5.78
N SER A 80 -7.50 -4.38 -4.99
CA SER A 80 -6.13 -4.67 -4.56
C SER A 80 -5.20 -4.96 -5.74
N ALA A 81 -5.65 -5.75 -6.72
CA ALA A 81 -4.87 -6.04 -7.92
C ALA A 81 -4.62 -4.79 -8.79
N LEU A 82 -5.64 -3.91 -8.91
CA LEU A 82 -5.52 -2.66 -9.64
C LEU A 82 -4.53 -1.71 -8.95
N THR A 83 -4.70 -1.48 -7.65
CA THR A 83 -3.90 -0.50 -6.89
C THR A 83 -2.45 -0.95 -6.72
N PHE A 84 -2.19 -2.25 -6.59
CA PHE A 84 -0.85 -2.80 -6.51
C PHE A 84 -0.06 -2.65 -7.83
N ASN A 85 -0.74 -2.52 -8.96
CA ASN A 85 -0.13 -2.28 -10.25
C ASN A 85 -0.08 -0.77 -10.55
N LYS A 86 1.07 -0.14 -10.29
CA LYS A 86 1.28 1.31 -10.46
C LYS A 86 0.85 1.83 -11.83
N TYR A 87 1.16 1.09 -12.90
CA TYR A 87 0.75 1.49 -14.25
C TYR A 87 -0.77 1.56 -14.41
N LEU A 88 -1.50 0.52 -13.94
CA LEU A 88 -2.96 0.50 -14.03
C LEU A 88 -3.60 1.52 -13.09
N CYS A 89 -3.11 1.61 -11.86
CA CYS A 89 -3.59 2.56 -10.86
C CYS A 89 -3.42 4.01 -11.33
N ASN A 90 -2.24 4.38 -11.81
CA ASN A 90 -1.95 5.72 -12.31
C ASN A 90 -2.85 6.11 -13.50
N ASN A 91 -3.11 5.18 -14.43
CA ASN A 91 -4.02 5.43 -15.54
C ASN A 91 -5.47 5.62 -15.07
N PHE A 92 -5.92 4.81 -14.11
CA PHE A 92 -7.25 4.98 -13.52
C PHE A 92 -7.37 6.34 -12.82
N VAL A 93 -6.42 6.69 -11.97
CA VAL A 93 -6.41 7.97 -11.22
C VAL A 93 -6.36 9.17 -12.17
N ARG A 94 -5.52 9.11 -13.21
CA ARG A 94 -5.46 10.14 -14.25
C ARG A 94 -6.80 10.30 -15.00
N SER A 95 -7.54 9.20 -15.21
CA SER A 95 -8.87 9.27 -15.86
C SER A 95 -9.92 9.99 -15.03
N LEU A 96 -9.70 10.18 -13.73
CA LEU A 96 -10.53 10.96 -12.83
C LEU A 96 -10.14 12.46 -12.80
N GLY A 97 -9.15 12.87 -13.59
CA GLY A 97 -8.64 14.25 -13.64
C GLY A 97 -7.69 14.61 -12.49
N ILE A 98 -7.16 13.61 -11.77
CA ILE A 98 -6.18 13.80 -10.69
C ILE A 98 -4.79 13.75 -11.29
N ASN A 99 -3.89 14.67 -10.87
CA ASN A 99 -2.52 14.70 -11.35
C ASN A 99 -1.75 13.45 -10.90
N VAL A 100 -1.03 12.86 -11.83
CA VAL A 100 -0.13 11.73 -11.65
C VAL A 100 1.11 12.04 -12.46
N ALA A 101 2.28 11.73 -11.95
CA ALA A 101 3.54 11.94 -12.65
C ALA A 101 3.48 11.41 -14.09
N ASP A 102 4.01 12.15 -15.05
CA ASP A 102 4.11 11.67 -16.42
C ASP A 102 5.04 10.47 -16.49
N SER A 103 4.68 9.49 -17.30
CA SER A 103 5.37 8.21 -17.26
C SER A 103 5.30 7.43 -18.57
N TYR A 104 6.31 6.58 -18.75
CA TYR A 104 6.35 5.51 -19.73
C TYR A 104 6.30 4.15 -19.04
N SER A 105 5.69 3.16 -19.67
CA SER A 105 5.69 1.78 -19.15
C SER A 105 6.18 0.83 -20.24
N PHE A 106 7.04 -0.10 -19.85
CA PHE A 106 7.64 -1.10 -20.74
C PHE A 106 7.53 -2.49 -20.14
N VAL A 107 7.35 -3.51 -21.00
CA VAL A 107 7.45 -4.91 -20.60
C VAL A 107 8.82 -5.48 -21.01
N THR A 108 9.23 -6.56 -20.36
CA THR A 108 10.48 -7.26 -20.69
C THR A 108 10.57 -7.59 -22.16
N GLY A 109 11.65 -7.17 -22.82
CA GLY A 109 11.91 -7.40 -24.23
C GLY A 109 11.46 -6.26 -25.15
N GLU A 110 10.73 -5.26 -24.65
CA GLU A 110 10.47 -4.03 -25.41
C GLU A 110 11.74 -3.18 -25.53
N ASN A 111 11.88 -2.51 -26.67
CA ASN A 111 12.97 -1.58 -26.88
C ASN A 111 12.66 -0.23 -26.20
N ILE A 112 13.53 0.19 -25.29
CA ILE A 112 13.42 1.47 -24.58
C ILE A 112 14.30 2.49 -25.29
N ASN A 113 13.68 3.47 -25.95
CA ASN A 113 14.41 4.61 -26.47
C ASN A 113 14.73 5.59 -25.35
N LYS A 114 15.84 5.33 -24.63
CA LYS A 114 16.30 6.12 -23.50
C LYS A 114 16.31 7.63 -23.80
N LYS A 115 16.80 8.01 -24.99
CA LYS A 115 16.90 9.42 -25.36
C LYS A 115 15.52 10.08 -25.41
N GLU A 116 14.56 9.46 -26.04
CA GLU A 116 13.18 9.95 -26.14
C GLU A 116 12.52 10.07 -24.76
N VAL A 117 12.69 9.05 -23.90
CA VAL A 117 12.16 9.04 -22.53
C VAL A 117 12.72 10.21 -21.73
N ILE A 118 14.03 10.43 -21.78
CA ILE A 118 14.68 11.51 -21.01
C ILE A 118 14.36 12.90 -21.62
N GLU A 119 14.25 13.02 -22.94
CA GLU A 119 13.83 14.27 -23.58
C GLU A 119 12.40 14.66 -23.20
N SER A 120 11.52 13.68 -22.98
CA SER A 120 10.13 13.89 -22.59
C SER A 120 9.94 14.18 -21.09
N LEU A 121 10.57 13.37 -20.21
CA LEU A 121 10.35 13.43 -18.76
C LEU A 121 11.36 14.35 -18.03
N GLY A 122 12.51 14.63 -18.63
CA GLY A 122 13.64 15.30 -17.97
C GLY A 122 14.43 14.35 -17.06
N LEU A 123 15.42 14.89 -16.36
CA LEU A 123 16.13 14.22 -15.27
C LEU A 123 15.97 15.07 -14.01
N PRO A 124 15.89 14.44 -12.83
CA PRO A 124 15.93 13.00 -12.59
C PRO A 124 14.62 12.30 -12.95
N VAL A 125 14.67 10.96 -13.18
CA VAL A 125 13.50 10.10 -13.32
C VAL A 125 13.53 9.00 -12.28
N PHE A 126 12.36 8.49 -11.90
CA PHE A 126 12.23 7.25 -11.15
C PHE A 126 11.98 6.07 -12.10
N ILE A 127 12.80 5.02 -11.96
CA ILE A 127 12.59 3.74 -12.64
C ILE A 127 12.22 2.71 -11.59
N LYS A 128 11.05 2.06 -11.76
CA LYS A 128 10.49 1.18 -10.75
C LYS A 128 9.70 0.02 -11.37
N PRO A 129 9.64 -1.14 -10.69
CA PRO A 129 8.72 -2.22 -11.06
C PRO A 129 7.27 -1.73 -10.99
N ALA A 130 6.42 -2.17 -11.91
CA ALA A 130 5.01 -1.81 -11.87
C ALA A 130 4.28 -2.44 -10.68
N ARG A 131 4.70 -3.64 -10.25
CA ARG A 131 4.11 -4.40 -9.14
C ARG A 131 5.17 -4.74 -8.11
N SER A 132 5.47 -3.79 -7.23
CA SER A 132 6.35 -4.01 -6.08
C SER A 132 5.90 -3.14 -4.92
N GLY A 133 6.18 -3.60 -3.70
CA GLY A 133 6.02 -2.83 -2.46
C GLY A 133 7.37 -2.45 -1.86
N SER A 134 7.32 -1.63 -0.81
CA SER A 134 8.49 -1.28 0.02
C SER A 134 9.71 -0.78 -0.77
N SER A 135 9.51 -0.04 -1.84
CA SER A 135 10.55 0.53 -2.70
C SER A 135 11.55 -0.49 -3.29
N VAL A 136 11.20 -1.79 -3.35
CA VAL A 136 12.05 -2.82 -3.96
C VAL A 136 12.19 -2.58 -5.45
N GLY A 137 13.43 -2.47 -5.94
CA GLY A 137 13.73 -2.25 -7.36
C GLY A 137 13.46 -0.82 -7.85
N VAL A 138 13.24 0.13 -6.95
CA VAL A 138 13.06 1.56 -7.26
C VAL A 138 14.44 2.24 -7.32
N SER A 139 14.69 2.99 -8.38
CA SER A 139 15.91 3.78 -8.56
C SER A 139 15.57 5.19 -9.01
N LYS A 140 16.18 6.19 -8.37
CA LYS A 140 16.22 7.57 -8.85
C LYS A 140 17.43 7.71 -9.77
N VAL A 141 17.19 8.06 -11.03
CA VAL A 141 18.23 8.21 -12.05
C VAL A 141 18.44 9.70 -12.30
N SER A 142 19.53 10.23 -11.77
CA SER A 142 19.93 11.62 -11.95
C SER A 142 20.91 11.80 -13.11
N ASN A 143 21.64 10.74 -13.48
CA ASN A 143 22.58 10.71 -14.57
C ASN A 143 22.18 9.66 -15.61
N ILE A 144 22.24 10.01 -16.87
CA ILE A 144 21.79 9.14 -17.98
C ILE A 144 22.60 7.82 -18.07
N GLU A 145 23.81 7.80 -17.55
CA GLU A 145 24.67 6.62 -17.51
C GLU A 145 24.14 5.52 -16.59
N ASP A 146 23.37 5.88 -15.56
CA ASP A 146 22.81 4.94 -14.60
C ASP A 146 21.48 4.29 -15.08
N PHE A 147 20.96 4.77 -16.20
CA PHE A 147 19.62 4.39 -16.70
C PHE A 147 19.48 2.90 -16.96
N GLU A 148 20.41 2.27 -17.69
CA GLU A 148 20.35 0.87 -18.06
C GLU A 148 20.40 -0.03 -16.83
N LYS A 149 21.26 0.29 -15.87
CA LYS A 149 21.35 -0.45 -14.61
C LYS A 149 20.05 -0.36 -13.82
N ALA A 150 19.44 0.80 -13.74
CA ALA A 150 18.16 0.99 -13.06
C ALA A 150 17.03 0.19 -13.73
N VAL A 151 17.00 0.16 -15.07
CA VAL A 151 16.07 -0.67 -15.85
C VAL A 151 16.27 -2.17 -15.54
N GLU A 152 17.51 -2.66 -15.54
CA GLU A 152 17.81 -4.04 -15.20
C GLU A 152 17.38 -4.40 -13.77
N ASP A 153 17.68 -3.52 -12.81
CA ASP A 153 17.31 -3.74 -11.40
C ASP A 153 15.78 -3.79 -11.22
N ALA A 154 15.03 -2.92 -11.91
CA ALA A 154 13.57 -2.95 -11.90
C ALA A 154 13.00 -4.23 -12.54
N TYR A 155 13.56 -4.69 -13.67
CA TYR A 155 13.12 -5.93 -14.32
C TYR A 155 13.44 -7.20 -13.52
N ARG A 156 14.38 -7.18 -12.58
CA ARG A 156 14.59 -8.30 -11.64
C ARG A 156 13.41 -8.52 -10.72
N ALA A 157 12.64 -7.47 -10.43
CA ALA A 157 11.51 -7.52 -9.52
C ALA A 157 10.16 -7.73 -10.22
N ASP A 158 9.99 -7.24 -11.47
CA ASP A 158 8.75 -7.40 -12.24
C ASP A 158 9.04 -7.45 -13.75
N THR A 159 8.17 -8.10 -14.50
CA THR A 159 8.20 -8.15 -15.97
C THR A 159 7.73 -6.84 -16.64
N ARG A 160 7.15 -5.93 -15.88
CA ARG A 160 6.75 -4.59 -16.31
C ARG A 160 7.41 -3.55 -15.43
N ILE A 161 7.96 -2.53 -16.04
CA ILE A 161 8.52 -1.36 -15.35
C ILE A 161 7.74 -0.10 -15.73
N ILE A 162 7.87 0.91 -14.87
CA ILE A 162 7.39 2.26 -15.13
C ILE A 162 8.56 3.24 -14.92
N ILE A 163 8.68 4.21 -15.82
CA ILE A 163 9.65 5.29 -15.75
C ILE A 163 8.85 6.57 -15.60
N GLU A 164 9.02 7.26 -14.50
CA GLU A 164 8.25 8.46 -14.15
C GLU A 164 9.14 9.67 -13.98
N GLU A 165 8.62 10.84 -14.33
CA GLU A 165 9.27 12.11 -13.97
C GLU A 165 9.39 12.24 -12.45
N PHE A 166 10.39 12.97 -12.00
CA PHE A 166 10.56 13.34 -10.61
C PHE A 166 9.69 14.57 -10.29
N ILE A 167 8.81 14.42 -9.33
CA ILE A 167 8.04 15.54 -8.78
C ILE A 167 8.74 16.02 -7.50
N ASP A 168 9.21 17.25 -7.49
CA ASP A 168 9.80 17.88 -6.32
C ASP A 168 8.70 18.50 -5.45
N GLY A 169 8.55 18.01 -4.22
CA GLY A 169 7.49 18.43 -3.31
C GLY A 169 7.52 17.72 -1.97
N ARG A 170 6.52 18.01 -1.15
CA ARG A 170 6.33 17.44 0.18
C ARG A 170 5.59 16.11 0.07
N GLU A 171 6.08 15.06 0.72
CA GLU A 171 5.39 13.77 0.79
C GLU A 171 4.36 13.80 1.90
N ILE A 172 3.08 13.69 1.52
CA ILE A 172 1.93 13.74 2.43
C ILE A 172 1.09 12.49 2.26
N ASP A 173 0.84 11.78 3.36
CA ASP A 173 0.03 10.56 3.34
C ASP A 173 -1.31 10.76 4.05
N CYS A 174 -2.34 10.17 3.48
CA CYS A 174 -3.70 10.20 4.00
C CYS A 174 -4.19 8.78 4.30
N GLY A 175 -4.42 8.48 5.58
CA GLY A 175 -5.06 7.24 6.02
C GLY A 175 -6.58 7.36 6.03
N LEU A 176 -7.28 6.32 5.59
CA LEU A 176 -8.75 6.26 5.57
C LEU A 176 -9.24 4.90 6.02
N PHE A 177 -10.43 4.86 6.62
CA PHE A 177 -11.12 3.60 6.93
C PHE A 177 -12.64 3.83 7.02
N LEU A 178 -13.41 2.76 6.82
CA LEU A 178 -14.85 2.77 7.07
C LEU A 178 -15.17 2.39 8.52
N ASN A 179 -16.15 3.10 9.10
CA ASN A 179 -16.84 2.70 10.31
C ASN A 179 -18.33 2.54 10.00
N GLY A 180 -18.79 1.32 9.81
CA GLY A 180 -20.07 1.05 9.19
C GLY A 180 -20.09 1.56 7.74
N LYS A 181 -20.92 2.56 7.46
CA LYS A 181 -20.99 3.22 6.14
C LYS A 181 -20.29 4.58 6.12
N GLU A 182 -19.79 5.04 7.24
CA GLU A 182 -19.14 6.34 7.38
C GLU A 182 -17.66 6.22 7.03
N LEU A 183 -17.21 7.02 6.06
CA LEU A 183 -15.80 7.14 5.72
C LEU A 183 -15.12 8.08 6.70
N ASN A 184 -14.14 7.57 7.42
CA ASN A 184 -13.30 8.32 8.33
C ASN A 184 -11.95 8.61 7.65
N ILE A 185 -11.55 9.87 7.64
CA ILE A 185 -10.26 10.33 7.12
C ILE A 185 -9.40 10.71 8.30
N LEU A 186 -8.26 10.04 8.45
CA LEU A 186 -7.32 10.31 9.52
C LEU A 186 -6.60 11.65 9.31
N PRO A 187 -6.04 12.26 10.37
CA PRO A 187 -5.13 13.38 10.22
C PRO A 187 -4.02 13.05 9.22
N LEU A 188 -3.69 14.00 8.35
CA LEU A 188 -2.61 13.82 7.40
C LEU A 188 -1.27 13.65 8.13
N ILE A 189 -0.33 12.98 7.49
CA ILE A 189 1.04 12.83 7.98
C ILE A 189 2.02 13.26 6.90
N GLU A 190 3.02 14.04 7.26
CA GLU A 190 4.12 14.44 6.38
C GLU A 190 5.35 13.62 6.68
N ILE A 191 6.01 13.19 5.63
CA ILE A 191 7.24 12.42 5.71
C ILE A 191 8.37 13.27 5.14
N THR A 192 9.40 13.50 5.98
CA THR A 192 10.65 14.12 5.56
C THR A 192 11.79 13.16 5.80
N THR A 193 12.70 13.06 4.86
CA THR A 193 13.86 12.18 4.95
C THR A 193 15.13 12.94 4.57
N GLU A 194 16.25 12.55 5.18
CA GLU A 194 17.58 13.01 4.77
C GLU A 194 18.09 12.26 3.50
N ASN A 195 17.44 11.14 3.15
CA ASN A 195 17.73 10.40 1.93
C ASN A 195 17.16 11.14 0.71
N GLU A 196 17.58 10.78 -0.50
CA GLU A 196 17.08 11.38 -1.74
C GLU A 196 15.57 11.17 -1.96
N PHE A 197 14.96 10.16 -1.32
CA PHE A 197 13.53 9.86 -1.30
C PHE A 197 13.24 8.88 -0.14
N PHE A 198 11.94 8.64 0.17
CA PHE A 198 11.51 7.70 1.21
C PHE A 198 11.68 6.24 0.74
N ASP A 199 12.93 5.80 0.71
CA ASP A 199 13.35 4.48 0.27
C ASP A 199 13.14 3.38 1.34
N TYR A 200 13.59 2.15 1.02
CA TYR A 200 13.49 1.03 1.96
C TYR A 200 14.22 1.30 3.28
N GLU A 201 15.41 1.90 3.22
CA GLU A 201 16.20 2.21 4.41
C GLU A 201 15.51 3.26 5.28
N ALA A 202 14.96 4.31 4.67
CA ALA A 202 14.21 5.36 5.36
C ALA A 202 12.92 4.81 6.01
N LYS A 203 12.23 3.85 5.35
CA LYS A 203 11.00 3.22 5.86
C LYS A 203 11.21 2.32 7.08
N TYR A 204 12.37 1.66 7.19
CA TYR A 204 12.58 0.61 8.21
C TYR A 204 13.74 0.90 9.18
N THR A 205 14.51 1.97 8.97
CA THR A 205 15.60 2.35 9.86
C THR A 205 15.18 3.53 10.74
N LYS A 206 15.12 3.29 12.04
CA LYS A 206 14.74 4.33 13.02
C LYS A 206 15.63 5.57 12.91
N GLY A 207 15.00 6.74 12.76
CA GLY A 207 15.68 8.04 12.69
C GLY A 207 16.15 8.46 11.30
N LYS A 208 15.85 7.69 10.24
CA LYS A 208 16.14 8.04 8.85
C LYS A 208 15.03 8.87 8.19
N ALA A 209 13.82 8.81 8.73
CA ALA A 209 12.71 9.67 8.34
C ALA A 209 12.14 10.36 9.57
N ASN A 210 11.64 11.56 9.39
CA ASN A 210 10.86 12.29 10.38
C ASN A 210 9.41 12.33 9.91
N GLU A 211 8.52 11.80 10.74
CA GLU A 211 7.09 11.65 10.46
C GLU A 211 6.33 12.62 11.37
N VAL A 212 5.59 13.54 10.78
CA VAL A 212 4.90 14.62 11.51
C VAL A 212 3.40 14.59 11.22
N THR A 213 2.60 14.38 12.27
CA THR A 213 1.14 14.39 12.18
C THR A 213 0.51 15.32 13.24
N PRO A 214 -0.32 16.31 12.87
CA PRO A 214 -0.55 16.76 11.48
C PRO A 214 0.69 17.47 10.90
N PRO A 215 0.78 17.60 9.55
CA PRO A 215 1.87 18.30 8.87
C PRO A 215 2.02 19.75 9.36
N ILE A 216 3.26 20.22 9.46
CA ILE A 216 3.55 21.61 9.80
C ILE A 216 3.43 22.47 8.55
N ASN A 217 2.82 23.67 8.68
CA ASN A 217 2.65 24.63 7.59
C ASN A 217 1.89 24.07 6.36
N LEU A 218 0.91 23.23 6.59
CA LEU A 218 -0.10 22.88 5.60
C LEU A 218 -1.27 23.85 5.79
N ASP A 219 -1.68 24.55 4.73
CA ASP A 219 -2.83 25.42 4.83
C ASP A 219 -4.16 24.64 4.77
N ILE A 220 -5.26 25.31 5.17
CA ILE A 220 -6.58 24.66 5.25
C ILE A 220 -7.09 24.23 3.88
N GLU A 221 -6.77 24.96 2.82
CA GLU A 221 -7.19 24.65 1.45
C GLU A 221 -6.48 23.38 0.96
N GLN A 222 -5.16 23.31 1.12
CA GLN A 222 -4.35 22.14 0.80
C GLN A 222 -4.82 20.89 1.57
N GLU A 223 -5.05 21.01 2.86
CA GLU A 223 -5.55 19.89 3.68
C GLU A 223 -6.92 19.42 3.22
N THR A 224 -7.82 20.36 2.90
CA THR A 224 -9.16 20.08 2.41
C THR A 224 -9.12 19.37 1.05
N ASP A 225 -8.28 19.82 0.14
CA ASP A 225 -8.12 19.23 -1.19
C ASP A 225 -7.56 17.81 -1.11
N ILE A 226 -6.53 17.56 -0.31
CA ILE A 226 -5.96 16.22 -0.11
C ILE A 226 -7.04 15.26 0.41
N LYS A 227 -7.79 15.69 1.43
CA LYS A 227 -8.87 14.89 2.00
C LYS A 227 -10.01 14.62 1.01
N ALA A 228 -10.37 15.62 0.21
CA ALA A 228 -11.41 15.49 -0.81
C ALA A 228 -10.99 14.52 -1.92
N VAL A 229 -9.75 14.63 -2.44
CA VAL A 229 -9.19 13.71 -3.43
C VAL A 229 -9.09 12.31 -2.86
N SER A 230 -8.65 12.16 -1.61
CA SER A 230 -8.55 10.85 -0.96
C SER A 230 -9.92 10.18 -0.79
N SER A 231 -10.94 10.95 -0.36
CA SER A 231 -12.32 10.47 -0.27
C SER A 231 -12.86 10.06 -1.65
N LEU A 232 -12.61 10.87 -2.68
CA LEU A 232 -13.00 10.56 -4.05
C LEU A 232 -12.38 9.24 -4.52
N LEU A 233 -11.08 9.06 -4.33
CA LEU A 233 -10.36 7.84 -4.72
C LEU A 233 -10.87 6.61 -3.97
N TYR A 234 -11.02 6.70 -2.65
CA TYR A 234 -11.55 5.62 -1.83
C TYR A 234 -12.90 5.13 -2.34
N ASN A 235 -13.82 6.07 -2.62
CA ASN A 235 -15.16 5.75 -3.10
C ASN A 235 -15.18 5.27 -4.56
N LYS A 236 -14.41 5.91 -5.46
CA LYS A 236 -14.40 5.56 -6.90
C LYS A 236 -13.76 4.21 -7.19
N LEU A 237 -12.76 3.84 -6.39
CA LEU A 237 -12.15 2.50 -6.46
C LEU A 237 -13.00 1.43 -5.77
N GLY A 238 -13.94 1.82 -4.89
CA GLY A 238 -14.66 0.86 -4.04
C GLY A 238 -13.79 0.28 -2.95
N CYS A 239 -12.89 1.08 -2.38
CA CYS A 239 -12.01 0.64 -1.30
C CYS A 239 -12.81 0.18 -0.08
N LYS A 240 -12.23 -0.76 0.68
CA LYS A 240 -12.72 -1.28 1.95
C LYS A 240 -11.58 -1.35 2.96
N GLY A 241 -11.95 -1.45 4.24
CA GLY A 241 -10.97 -1.56 5.31
C GLY A 241 -10.09 -0.32 5.44
N ILE A 242 -8.86 -0.53 5.89
CA ILE A 242 -7.87 0.53 6.09
C ILE A 242 -7.09 0.71 4.80
N VAL A 243 -7.00 1.96 4.33
CA VAL A 243 -6.25 2.34 3.13
C VAL A 243 -5.37 3.54 3.45
N ARG A 244 -4.18 3.62 2.86
CA ARG A 244 -3.33 4.80 2.88
C ARG A 244 -3.07 5.24 1.45
N ILE A 245 -3.22 6.52 1.19
CA ILE A 245 -2.96 7.13 -0.12
C ILE A 245 -1.83 8.12 0.05
N ASP A 246 -0.82 7.98 -0.78
CA ASP A 246 0.42 8.71 -0.72
C ASP A 246 0.45 9.76 -1.85
N TYR A 247 0.88 10.97 -1.51
CA TYR A 247 0.90 12.14 -2.41
C TYR A 247 2.21 12.88 -2.34
N ILE A 248 2.53 13.59 -3.44
CA ILE A 248 3.51 14.67 -3.44
C ILE A 248 2.76 16.00 -3.62
N LEU A 249 2.90 16.89 -2.66
CA LEU A 249 2.35 18.24 -2.69
C LEU A 249 3.45 19.22 -3.13
N THR A 250 3.27 19.83 -4.29
CA THR A 250 4.10 20.95 -4.76
C THR A 250 3.45 22.28 -4.36
N ASP A 251 4.11 23.39 -4.64
CA ASP A 251 3.55 24.73 -4.41
C ASP A 251 2.24 24.99 -5.17
N SER A 252 2.00 24.27 -6.28
CA SER A 252 0.88 24.54 -7.18
C SER A 252 -0.08 23.38 -7.36
N CYS A 253 0.35 22.13 -7.12
CA CYS A 253 -0.41 20.95 -7.48
C CYS A 253 -0.23 19.81 -6.47
N LEU A 254 -1.28 19.03 -6.30
CA LEU A 254 -1.25 17.74 -5.62
C LEU A 254 -1.06 16.61 -6.64
N TYR A 255 -0.04 15.78 -6.47
CA TYR A 255 0.23 14.62 -7.30
C TYR A 255 -0.03 13.34 -6.51
N PHE A 256 -0.81 12.44 -7.08
CA PHE A 256 -1.01 11.10 -6.56
C PHE A 256 0.24 10.24 -6.81
N VAL A 257 0.64 9.44 -5.81
CA VAL A 257 1.78 8.52 -5.90
C VAL A 257 1.33 7.07 -5.92
N GLU A 258 0.66 6.60 -4.85
CA GLU A 258 0.18 5.22 -4.75
C GLU A 258 -0.95 5.06 -3.73
N ILE A 259 -1.64 3.91 -3.79
CA ILE A 259 -2.63 3.47 -2.79
C ILE A 259 -2.16 2.17 -2.18
N ASN A 260 -2.07 2.14 -0.85
CA ASN A 260 -1.74 0.96 -0.06
C ASN A 260 -3.01 0.38 0.56
N THR A 261 -3.46 -0.79 0.09
CA THR A 261 -4.70 -1.44 0.56
C THR A 261 -4.51 -2.36 1.77
N VAL A 262 -3.26 -2.62 2.15
CA VAL A 262 -2.88 -3.26 3.42
C VAL A 262 -1.70 -2.49 4.02
N PRO A 263 -1.92 -1.25 4.48
CA PRO A 263 -0.84 -0.44 5.05
C PRO A 263 -0.30 -1.08 6.33
N GLY A 264 0.95 -0.74 6.67
CA GLY A 264 1.56 -1.19 7.92
C GLY A 264 0.72 -0.82 9.13
N VAL A 265 0.60 -1.75 10.07
CA VAL A 265 -0.22 -1.62 11.29
C VAL A 265 0.56 -1.86 12.57
N THR A 266 1.88 -1.78 12.54
CA THR A 266 2.72 -1.76 13.74
C THR A 266 2.65 -0.38 14.41
N LYS A 267 3.03 -0.26 15.67
CA LYS A 267 3.04 1.03 16.39
C LYS A 267 3.89 2.11 15.71
N ALA A 268 4.90 1.72 14.95
CA ALA A 268 5.76 2.62 14.21
C ALA A 268 5.26 2.92 12.79
N SER A 269 4.14 2.34 12.38
CA SER A 269 3.59 2.58 11.05
C SER A 269 2.74 3.85 11.01
N LEU A 270 2.61 4.47 9.84
CA LEU A 270 1.98 5.77 9.64
C LEU A 270 0.50 5.79 10.05
N VAL A 271 -0.29 4.81 9.60
CA VAL A 271 -1.73 4.73 9.92
C VAL A 271 -2.00 4.64 11.43
N PRO A 272 -1.32 3.81 12.22
CA PRO A 272 -1.43 3.83 13.68
C PRO A 272 -1.10 5.18 14.32
N GLN A 273 -0.09 5.89 13.83
CA GLN A 273 0.26 7.23 14.32
C GLN A 273 -0.85 8.25 14.01
N GLN A 274 -1.39 8.22 12.79
CA GLN A 274 -2.52 9.05 12.38
C GLN A 274 -3.78 8.76 13.22
N ALA A 275 -4.07 7.48 13.50
CA ALA A 275 -5.20 7.07 14.34
C ALA A 275 -5.02 7.57 15.79
N GLU A 276 -3.82 7.45 16.37
CA GLU A 276 -3.50 7.96 17.70
C GLU A 276 -3.65 9.48 17.77
N ALA A 277 -3.23 10.21 16.74
CA ALA A 277 -3.42 11.66 16.64
C ALA A 277 -4.91 12.05 16.58
N MET A 278 -5.78 11.19 16.06
CA MET A 278 -7.24 11.33 16.09
C MET A 278 -7.88 10.88 17.40
N GLY A 279 -7.09 10.31 18.33
CA GLY A 279 -7.57 9.77 19.61
C GLY A 279 -8.10 8.33 19.52
N ILE A 280 -7.90 7.64 18.42
CA ILE A 280 -8.33 6.25 18.19
C ILE A 280 -7.20 5.31 18.55
N GLN A 281 -7.47 4.40 19.50
CA GLN A 281 -6.51 3.35 19.86
C GLN A 281 -6.41 2.33 18.73
N ILE A 282 -5.22 1.79 18.47
CA ILE A 282 -5.00 0.78 17.42
C ILE A 282 -5.91 -0.45 17.58
N SER A 283 -6.20 -0.86 18.81
CA SER A 283 -7.13 -1.95 19.10
C SER A 283 -8.57 -1.63 18.72
N GLU A 284 -8.97 -0.37 18.83
CA GLU A 284 -10.28 0.11 18.40
C GLU A 284 -10.37 0.14 16.87
N LEU A 285 -9.35 0.67 16.19
CA LEU A 285 -9.26 0.65 14.73
C LEU A 285 -9.37 -0.78 14.18
N PHE A 286 -8.68 -1.75 14.80
CA PHE A 286 -8.78 -3.15 14.41
C PHE A 286 -10.18 -3.73 14.64
N ASN A 287 -10.82 -3.40 15.76
CA ASN A 287 -12.19 -3.85 16.03
C ASN A 287 -13.17 -3.31 14.99
N ILE A 288 -13.10 -2.02 14.66
CA ILE A 288 -13.91 -1.40 13.60
C ILE A 288 -13.70 -2.13 12.26
N THR A 289 -12.44 -2.35 11.89
CA THR A 289 -12.09 -3.01 10.62
C THR A 289 -12.60 -4.47 10.57
N VAL A 290 -12.50 -5.20 11.68
CA VAL A 290 -13.01 -6.57 11.78
C VAL A 290 -14.54 -6.59 11.71
N GLU A 291 -15.24 -5.66 12.34
CA GLU A 291 -16.69 -5.60 12.27
C GLU A 291 -17.19 -5.23 10.87
N ASN A 292 -16.49 -4.33 10.20
CA ASN A 292 -16.85 -3.90 8.85
C ASN A 292 -16.76 -5.01 7.80
N MET A 293 -15.91 -6.02 7.97
CA MET A 293 -15.84 -7.11 6.99
C MET A 293 -17.08 -8.00 6.94
N PHE A 294 -17.98 -7.86 7.92
CA PHE A 294 -19.25 -8.62 7.99
C PHE A 294 -20.47 -7.82 7.54
N ILE A 295 -20.30 -6.56 7.13
CA ILE A 295 -21.36 -5.68 6.64
C ILE A 295 -21.41 -5.71 5.11
#